data_1f60899f13fe63413517f3e7d1fb6fe6
#
_entry.id   1f60899f13fe63413517f3e7d1fb6fe6
#
_cell.length_a   1.000
_cell.length_b   1.000
_cell.length_c   1.000
_cell.angle_alpha   90.00
_cell.angle_beta   90.00
_cell.angle_gamma   90.00
#
_symmetry.space_group_name_H-M   'P 1'
#
loop_
_entity.id
_entity.type
_entity.pdbx_description
1 polymer ?
#
loop_
_entity_poly.entity_id
_entity_poly.type
_entity_poly.pdbx_seq_one_letter_code
_entity_poly.pdbx_strand_id
1 'polypeptide(L)'
;MPWRLTATEAAREIRAGRLSAEDYARALLARIDEREPDVQAWAWVDRAHALAQARAADERLRRGVGAGSLAGIPAGIKDIVDVRGLPTEDGTVLHAGRIAQADAALVARLRAAGGWPIGKTV
;
A
#
# COMPACT_ATOMS: atom_id res chain seq x y z
N MET A 1 -11.04 12.94 -8.80
CA MET A 1 -10.23 11.76 -9.11
C MET A 1 -9.11 11.60 -8.10
N PRO A 2 -9.35 10.84 -7.02
CA PRO A 2 -8.38 10.75 -5.93
C PRO A 2 -7.00 10.23 -6.35
N TRP A 3 -6.94 9.36 -7.37
CA TRP A 3 -5.68 8.81 -7.87
C TRP A 3 -4.73 9.86 -8.47
N ARG A 4 -5.21 11.09 -8.71
CA ARG A 4 -4.37 12.20 -9.21
C ARG A 4 -3.70 13.00 -8.09
N LEU A 5 -4.11 12.79 -6.86
CA LEU A 5 -3.53 13.49 -5.73
C LEU A 5 -2.08 13.06 -5.52
N THR A 6 -1.22 14.02 -5.18
CA THR A 6 0.10 13.67 -4.63
C THR A 6 -0.09 13.04 -3.26
N ALA A 7 0.93 12.32 -2.78
CA ALA A 7 0.88 11.71 -1.44
C ALA A 7 0.61 12.77 -0.36
N THR A 8 1.20 13.97 -0.49
CA THR A 8 0.99 15.07 0.45
C THR A 8 -0.46 15.56 0.44
N GLU A 9 -1.04 15.73 -0.75
CA GLU A 9 -2.44 16.14 -0.89
C GLU A 9 -3.38 15.08 -0.33
N ALA A 10 -3.16 13.80 -0.68
CA ALA A 10 -3.96 12.69 -0.18
C ALA A 10 -3.89 12.60 1.34
N ALA A 11 -2.69 12.71 1.93
CA ALA A 11 -2.52 12.70 3.38
C ALA A 11 -3.28 13.84 4.06
N ARG A 12 -3.28 15.02 3.45
CA ARG A 12 -4.04 16.18 3.94
C ARG A 12 -5.53 15.91 3.91
N GLU A 13 -6.06 15.39 2.80
CA GLU A 13 -7.48 15.07 2.65
C GLU A 13 -7.93 13.97 3.64
N ILE A 14 -7.11 12.95 3.81
CA ILE A 14 -7.40 11.86 4.75
C ILE A 14 -7.40 12.37 6.19
N ARG A 15 -6.40 13.17 6.57
CA ARG A 15 -6.32 13.75 7.91
C ARG A 15 -7.49 14.67 8.21
N ALA A 16 -7.98 15.39 7.21
CA ALA A 16 -9.12 16.29 7.34
C ALA A 16 -10.47 15.56 7.33
N GLY A 17 -10.49 14.24 7.10
CA GLY A 17 -11.72 13.46 7.03
C GLY A 17 -12.51 13.63 5.74
N ARG A 18 -11.93 14.25 4.72
CA ARG A 18 -12.59 14.45 3.41
C ARG A 18 -12.41 13.28 2.46
N LEU A 19 -11.44 12.41 2.75
CA LEU A 19 -11.16 11.22 1.97
C LEU A 19 -10.84 10.10 2.95
N SER A 20 -11.44 8.92 2.78
CA SER A 20 -11.03 7.74 3.56
C SER A 20 -9.85 7.03 2.89
N ALA A 21 -9.03 6.33 3.68
CA ALA A 21 -7.99 5.48 3.13
C ALA A 21 -8.59 4.39 2.22
N GLU A 22 -9.76 3.86 2.58
CA GLU A 22 -10.47 2.87 1.76
C GLU A 22 -10.87 3.43 0.39
N ASP A 23 -11.48 4.61 0.33
CA ASP A 23 -11.90 5.21 -0.94
C ASP A 23 -10.68 5.58 -1.80
N TYR A 24 -9.60 6.03 -1.17
CA TYR A 24 -8.35 6.29 -1.86
C TYR A 24 -7.77 5.01 -2.46
N ALA A 25 -7.73 3.93 -1.68
CA ALA A 25 -7.27 2.62 -2.16
C ALA A 25 -8.13 2.11 -3.31
N ARG A 26 -9.46 2.25 -3.24
CA ARG A 26 -10.37 1.86 -4.34
C ARG A 26 -10.07 2.61 -5.62
N ALA A 27 -9.84 3.91 -5.54
CA ALA A 27 -9.50 4.72 -6.71
C ALA A 27 -8.15 4.30 -7.33
N LEU A 28 -7.16 4.02 -6.49
CA LEU A 28 -5.84 3.55 -6.94
C LEU A 28 -5.92 2.17 -7.58
N LEU A 29 -6.65 1.23 -6.96
CA LEU A 29 -6.83 -0.12 -7.50
C LEU A 29 -7.56 -0.10 -8.84
N ALA A 30 -8.58 0.74 -8.99
CA ALA A 30 -9.26 0.92 -10.26
C ALA A 30 -8.31 1.45 -11.34
N ARG A 31 -7.42 2.38 -10.96
CA ARG A 31 -6.41 2.90 -11.89
C ARG A 31 -5.36 1.85 -12.25
N ILE A 32 -4.97 1.02 -11.29
CA ILE A 32 -4.07 -0.12 -11.55
C ILE A 32 -4.74 -1.08 -12.55
N ASP A 33 -5.99 -1.48 -12.30
CA ASP A 33 -6.72 -2.39 -13.20
C ASP A 33 -6.78 -1.85 -14.65
N GLU A 34 -6.99 -0.55 -14.78
CA GLU A 34 -7.06 0.11 -16.09
C GLU A 34 -5.73 0.13 -16.83
N ARG A 35 -4.62 0.32 -16.10
CA ARG A 35 -3.31 0.57 -16.71
C ARG A 35 -2.38 -0.62 -16.71
N GLU A 36 -2.56 -1.60 -15.82
CA GLU A 36 -1.64 -2.72 -15.65
C GLU A 36 -1.45 -3.56 -16.93
N PRO A 37 -2.48 -3.76 -17.78
CA PRO A 37 -2.26 -4.47 -19.03
C PRO A 37 -1.17 -3.86 -19.91
N ASP A 38 -1.01 -2.54 -19.86
CA ASP A 38 0.01 -1.84 -20.64
C ASP A 38 1.32 -1.65 -19.87
N VAL A 39 1.22 -1.34 -18.57
CA VAL A 39 2.37 -0.93 -17.75
C VAL A 39 3.14 -2.10 -17.19
N GLN A 40 2.46 -3.15 -16.75
CA GLN A 40 3.05 -4.37 -16.17
C GLN A 40 4.03 -4.04 -15.02
N ALA A 41 3.60 -3.19 -14.10
CA ALA A 41 4.43 -2.69 -13.01
C ALA A 41 4.37 -3.55 -11.75
N TRP A 42 3.33 -4.37 -11.59
CA TRP A 42 3.07 -5.09 -10.35
C TRP A 42 3.49 -6.56 -10.45
N ALA A 43 4.38 -6.98 -9.54
CA ALA A 43 4.73 -8.39 -9.35
C ALA A 43 3.61 -9.09 -8.56
N TRP A 44 2.99 -8.37 -7.62
CA TRP A 44 1.87 -8.87 -6.82
C TRP A 44 1.03 -7.71 -6.32
N VAL A 45 -0.26 -7.78 -6.55
CA VAL A 45 -1.26 -6.91 -5.95
C VAL A 45 -2.55 -7.70 -5.77
N ASP A 46 -3.16 -7.60 -4.59
CA ASP A 46 -4.40 -8.29 -4.26
C ASP A 46 -5.40 -7.27 -3.71
N ARG A 47 -6.54 -7.20 -4.36
CA ARG A 47 -7.57 -6.21 -4.01
C ARG A 47 -8.09 -6.38 -2.59
N ALA A 48 -8.37 -7.61 -2.19
CA ALA A 48 -8.90 -7.89 -0.84
C ALA A 48 -7.89 -7.51 0.23
N HIS A 49 -6.61 -7.85 0.02
CA HIS A 49 -5.52 -7.46 0.92
C HIS A 49 -5.40 -5.94 1.03
N ALA A 50 -5.35 -5.26 -0.10
CA ALA A 50 -5.21 -3.79 -0.14
C ALA A 50 -6.37 -3.09 0.59
N LEU A 51 -7.60 -3.51 0.34
CA LEU A 51 -8.76 -2.93 1.01
C LEU A 51 -8.79 -3.23 2.50
N ALA A 52 -8.35 -4.42 2.93
CA ALA A 52 -8.23 -4.74 4.36
C ALA A 52 -7.20 -3.82 5.04
N GLN A 53 -6.06 -3.55 4.40
CA GLN A 53 -5.04 -2.62 4.91
C GLN A 53 -5.58 -1.19 5.00
N ALA A 54 -6.30 -0.74 3.98
CA ALA A 54 -6.89 0.59 3.96
C ALA A 54 -7.94 0.77 5.06
N ARG A 55 -8.81 -0.22 5.26
CA ARG A 55 -9.81 -0.21 6.34
C ARG A 55 -9.14 -0.19 7.72
N ALA A 56 -8.07 -0.96 7.90
CA ALA A 56 -7.30 -0.94 9.14
C ALA A 56 -6.68 0.44 9.39
N ALA A 57 -6.21 1.13 8.35
CA ALA A 57 -5.71 2.49 8.48
C ALA A 57 -6.82 3.47 8.90
N ASP A 58 -8.01 3.39 8.30
CA ASP A 58 -9.16 4.21 8.69
C ASP A 58 -9.55 3.96 10.14
N GLU A 59 -9.52 2.70 10.59
CA GLU A 59 -9.85 2.35 11.98
C GLU A 59 -8.83 2.94 12.97
N ARG A 60 -7.54 2.87 12.64
CA ARG A 60 -6.51 3.49 13.47
C ARG A 60 -6.70 5.00 13.59
N LEU A 61 -7.05 5.66 12.49
CA LEU A 61 -7.34 7.11 12.49
C LEU A 61 -8.53 7.45 13.37
N ARG A 62 -9.61 6.66 13.32
CA ARG A 62 -10.78 6.86 14.18
C ARG A 62 -10.44 6.72 15.66
N ARG A 63 -9.51 5.85 16.01
CA ARG A 63 -9.04 5.65 17.38
C ARG A 63 -8.01 6.69 17.82
N GLY A 64 -7.62 7.61 16.95
CA GLY A 64 -6.59 8.60 17.25
C GLY A 64 -5.17 8.05 17.29
N VAL A 65 -4.94 6.86 16.73
CA VAL A 65 -3.62 6.24 16.62
C VAL A 65 -3.19 6.17 15.16
N GLY A 66 -1.89 6.00 14.90
CA GLY A 66 -1.38 5.89 13.53
C GLY A 66 -1.49 7.19 12.73
N ALA A 67 -1.50 8.34 13.41
CA ALA A 67 -1.65 9.66 12.79
C ALA A 67 -0.31 10.27 12.33
N GLY A 68 0.64 9.45 11.88
CA GLY A 68 1.91 9.92 11.33
C GLY A 68 1.74 10.67 10.01
N SER A 69 2.87 11.19 9.49
CA SER A 69 2.88 12.01 8.27
C SER A 69 2.33 11.29 7.03
N LEU A 70 2.35 9.94 7.02
CA LEU A 70 1.86 9.11 5.93
C LEU A 70 0.55 8.39 6.29
N ALA A 71 -0.20 8.87 7.27
CA ALA A 71 -1.42 8.22 7.73
C ALA A 71 -2.39 7.91 6.57
N GLY A 72 -2.68 6.63 6.35
CA GLY A 72 -3.59 6.17 5.31
C GLY A 72 -2.98 6.07 3.91
N ILE A 73 -1.71 6.42 3.72
CA ILE A 73 -1.06 6.46 2.40
C ILE A 73 -0.51 5.08 2.01
N PRO A 74 -0.92 4.53 0.86
CA PRO A 74 -0.38 3.28 0.35
C PRO A 74 0.94 3.50 -0.39
N ALA A 75 1.81 2.49 -0.37
CA ALA A 75 3.05 2.50 -1.13
C ALA A 75 3.26 1.16 -1.84
N GLY A 76 3.70 1.21 -3.09
CA GLY A 76 4.21 0.04 -3.81
C GLY A 76 5.62 -0.25 -3.34
N ILE A 77 5.91 -1.52 -3.05
CA ILE A 77 7.19 -1.96 -2.51
C ILE A 77 7.89 -2.84 -3.55
N LYS A 78 9.10 -2.49 -3.93
CA LYS A 78 9.86 -3.29 -4.89
C LYS A 78 10.00 -4.74 -4.41
N ASP A 79 9.89 -5.68 -5.32
CA ASP A 79 9.87 -7.12 -5.03
C ASP A 79 11.25 -7.71 -4.67
N ILE A 80 12.11 -6.91 -4.10
CA ILE A 80 13.34 -7.30 -3.42
C ILE A 80 13.30 -6.93 -1.92
N VAL A 81 12.25 -6.24 -1.50
CA VAL A 81 12.07 -5.77 -0.12
C VAL A 81 10.97 -6.57 0.53
N ASP A 82 11.26 -7.17 1.68
CA ASP A 82 10.32 -8.02 2.40
C ASP A 82 9.17 -7.22 3.00
N VAL A 83 7.96 -7.69 2.71
CA VAL A 83 6.74 -7.28 3.40
C VAL A 83 6.14 -8.53 4.01
N ARG A 84 6.00 -8.55 5.32
CA ARG A 84 5.47 -9.70 6.05
C ARG A 84 4.17 -10.21 5.44
N GLY A 85 4.13 -11.51 5.16
CA GLY A 85 2.98 -12.20 4.63
C GLY A 85 2.78 -12.07 3.11
N LEU A 86 3.63 -11.31 2.42
CA LEU A 86 3.56 -11.14 0.98
C LEU A 86 4.72 -11.85 0.27
N PRO A 87 4.55 -12.18 -1.03
CA PRO A 87 5.63 -12.75 -1.81
C PRO A 87 6.82 -11.78 -1.93
N THR A 88 8.04 -12.31 -1.87
CA THR A 88 9.28 -11.63 -2.26
C THR A 88 10.10 -12.61 -3.08
N GLU A 89 10.06 -12.47 -4.39
CA GLU A 89 10.65 -13.44 -5.32
C GLU A 89 11.91 -12.91 -6.01
N ASP A 90 12.27 -11.66 -5.76
CA ASP A 90 13.51 -11.01 -6.24
C ASP A 90 13.69 -11.08 -7.77
N GLY A 91 12.58 -11.25 -8.50
CA GLY A 91 12.61 -11.38 -9.97
C GLY A 91 13.26 -12.67 -10.46
N THR A 92 13.40 -13.70 -9.63
CA THR A 92 14.03 -14.98 -9.99
C THR A 92 13.11 -16.17 -9.68
N VAL A 93 13.12 -17.15 -10.59
CA VAL A 93 12.39 -18.41 -10.38
C VAL A 93 12.91 -19.22 -9.19
N LEU A 94 14.14 -18.95 -8.76
CA LEU A 94 14.74 -19.63 -7.60
C LEU A 94 13.99 -19.30 -6.31
N HIS A 95 13.36 -18.14 -6.23
CA HIS A 95 12.60 -17.70 -5.07
C HIS A 95 11.10 -17.77 -5.28
N ALA A 96 10.63 -18.47 -6.32
CA ALA A 96 9.21 -18.60 -6.60
C ALA A 96 8.45 -19.15 -5.39
N GLY A 97 7.38 -18.47 -4.99
CA GLY A 97 6.56 -18.86 -3.85
C GLY A 97 7.12 -18.46 -2.48
N ARG A 98 8.26 -17.78 -2.41
CA ARG A 98 8.82 -17.32 -1.14
C ARG A 98 7.92 -16.25 -0.51
N ILE A 99 7.47 -16.49 0.71
CA ILE A 99 6.67 -15.54 1.50
C ILE A 99 7.53 -14.99 2.62
N ALA A 100 7.62 -13.67 2.74
CA ALA A 100 8.38 -13.02 3.79
C ALA A 100 7.73 -13.23 5.16
N GLN A 101 8.54 -13.51 6.17
CA GLN A 101 8.06 -13.75 7.55
C GLN A 101 8.10 -12.50 8.42
N ALA A 102 8.80 -11.47 7.98
CA ALA A 102 8.93 -10.20 8.70
C ALA A 102 9.04 -9.04 7.71
N ASP A 103 8.67 -7.84 8.18
CA ASP A 103 8.87 -6.63 7.41
C ASP A 103 10.36 -6.26 7.37
N ALA A 104 10.86 -5.83 6.22
CA ALA A 104 12.12 -5.12 6.15
C ALA A 104 12.04 -3.81 6.97
N ALA A 105 13.19 -3.30 7.41
CA ALA A 105 13.25 -2.07 8.20
C ALA A 105 12.56 -0.89 7.50
N LEU A 106 12.69 -0.77 6.18
CA LEU A 106 12.01 0.24 5.37
C LEU A 106 10.48 0.15 5.54
N VAL A 107 9.93 -1.06 5.46
CA VAL A 107 8.48 -1.30 5.57
C VAL A 107 7.99 -1.04 7.00
N ALA A 108 8.77 -1.44 8.00
CA ALA A 108 8.45 -1.14 9.40
C ALA A 108 8.38 0.37 9.63
N ARG A 109 9.28 1.15 9.05
CA ARG A 109 9.28 2.61 9.13
C ARG A 109 8.08 3.23 8.40
N LEU A 110 7.72 2.70 7.23
CA LEU A 110 6.53 3.12 6.50
C LEU A 110 5.28 2.95 7.38
N ARG A 111 5.12 1.78 8.00
CA ARG A 111 3.98 1.50 8.89
C ARG A 111 3.99 2.39 10.12
N ALA A 112 5.15 2.65 10.72
CA ALA A 112 5.28 3.56 11.86
C ALA A 112 4.86 4.99 11.52
N ALA A 113 5.05 5.41 10.26
CA ALA A 113 4.61 6.70 9.76
C ALA A 113 3.11 6.72 9.36
N GLY A 114 2.41 5.59 9.48
CA GLY A 114 0.98 5.47 9.16
C GLY A 114 0.67 5.00 7.75
N GLY A 115 1.69 4.77 6.93
CA GLY A 115 1.53 4.22 5.59
C GLY A 115 1.35 2.71 5.60
N TRP A 116 1.07 2.14 4.43
CA TRP A 116 0.86 0.70 4.30
C TRP A 116 1.23 0.21 2.89
N PRO A 117 1.76 -1.03 2.77
CA PRO A 117 2.08 -1.60 1.46
C PRO A 117 0.82 -2.00 0.70
N ILE A 118 0.64 -1.49 -0.51
CA ILE A 118 -0.48 -1.88 -1.37
C ILE A 118 -0.16 -3.13 -2.20
N GLY A 119 1.10 -3.37 -2.48
CA GLY A 119 1.55 -4.52 -3.27
C GLY A 119 3.03 -4.47 -3.52
N LYS A 120 3.51 -5.40 -4.34
CA LYS A 120 4.92 -5.56 -4.72
C LYS A 120 5.10 -5.17 -6.18
N THR A 121 6.08 -4.32 -6.46
CA THR A 121 6.39 -3.88 -7.82
C THR A 121 7.56 -4.65 -8.41
N VAL A 122 7.58 -4.76 -9.71
CA VAL A 122 8.68 -5.42 -10.44
C VAL A 122 9.99 -4.65 -10.37
#